data_7652e1f358435af0ead09e1abdf93e11
#
_entry.id   7652e1f358435af0ead09e1abdf93e11
#
_cell.length_a   1.000
_cell.length_b   1.000
_cell.length_c   1.000
_cell.angle_alpha   90.00
_cell.angle_beta   90.00
_cell.angle_gamma   90.00
#
_symmetry.space_group_name_H-M   'P 1'
#
loop_
_entity.id
_entity.type
_entity.pdbx_description
1 polymer ?
#
loop_
_entity_poly.entity_id
_entity_poly.type
_entity_poly.pdbx_seq_one_letter_code
_entity_poly.pdbx_strand_id
1 'polypeptide(L)'
;MPVRRALFWLLLPLMIPQALRVRRTAPRFAGASGEDAGVCDVAVCDGDAPRLRILAIGDSIVAGVGAGTMDGALAGATAKALSRRLVTCVAWRASGRIGAGVVSLHSQLLPQVPDEAYDAVVVSVGVNDITGLHRSGRWAESLGECLDALRQRVDGQPGNPVIFDAALCERWLAGPPPGRSQGGPAPSGGSERSE
;
A
#
# COMPACT_ATOMS: atom_id res chain seq x y z
N MET A 1 -29.33 15.41 -3.43
CA MET A 1 -28.59 14.36 -2.71
C MET A 1 -29.28 13.72 -1.50
N PRO A 2 -30.32 14.26 -0.85
CA PRO A 2 -30.97 13.64 0.31
C PRO A 2 -31.73 12.34 -0.01
N VAL A 3 -32.36 12.24 -1.19
CA VAL A 3 -33.20 11.08 -1.58
C VAL A 3 -32.40 9.78 -1.69
N ARG A 4 -31.19 9.81 -2.25
CA ARG A 4 -30.31 8.62 -2.37
C ARG A 4 -29.87 8.12 -0.99
N ARG A 5 -29.65 9.04 -0.05
CA ARG A 5 -29.27 8.71 1.33
C ARG A 5 -30.44 8.10 2.10
N ALA A 6 -31.64 8.64 1.93
CA ALA A 6 -32.85 8.10 2.53
C ALA A 6 -33.18 6.69 1.98
N LEU A 7 -33.07 6.49 0.66
CA LEU A 7 -33.27 5.21 0.01
C LEU A 7 -32.26 4.16 0.48
N PHE A 8 -31.00 4.54 0.67
CA PHE A 8 -29.96 3.66 1.22
C PHE A 8 -30.34 3.16 2.62
N TRP A 9 -30.74 4.06 3.52
CA TRP A 9 -31.13 3.66 4.88
C TRP A 9 -32.39 2.81 4.93
N LEU A 10 -33.33 3.03 4.00
CA LEU A 10 -34.55 2.23 3.87
C LEU A 10 -34.24 0.81 3.37
N LEU A 11 -33.29 0.65 2.44
CA LEU A 11 -32.92 -0.64 1.87
C LEU A 11 -31.90 -1.41 2.72
N LEU A 12 -31.19 -0.74 3.62
CA LEU A 12 -30.16 -1.37 4.45
C LEU A 12 -30.66 -2.57 5.25
N PRO A 13 -31.83 -2.53 5.94
CA PRO A 13 -32.34 -3.69 6.65
C PRO A 13 -32.60 -4.92 5.76
N LEU A 14 -33.01 -4.67 4.52
CA LEU A 14 -33.25 -5.75 3.54
C LEU A 14 -31.95 -6.40 3.08
N MET A 15 -30.83 -5.66 3.07
CA MET A 15 -29.52 -6.18 2.67
C MET A 15 -28.78 -6.92 3.79
N ILE A 16 -29.17 -6.71 5.06
CA ILE A 16 -28.53 -7.37 6.22
C ILE A 16 -28.59 -8.91 6.13
N PRO A 17 -29.74 -9.56 5.86
CA PRO A 17 -29.78 -11.01 5.75
C PRO A 17 -28.90 -11.55 4.63
N GLN A 18 -28.83 -10.83 3.50
CA GLN A 18 -27.99 -11.19 2.37
C GLN A 18 -26.51 -11.05 2.74
N ALA A 19 -26.10 -9.97 3.38
CA ALA A 19 -24.73 -9.75 3.85
C ALA A 19 -24.32 -10.82 4.87
N LEU A 20 -25.21 -11.19 5.81
CA LEU A 20 -24.97 -12.25 6.78
C LEU A 20 -24.83 -13.62 6.11
N ARG A 21 -25.66 -13.89 5.08
CA ARG A 21 -25.56 -15.11 4.29
C ARG A 21 -24.21 -15.18 3.58
N VAL A 22 -23.82 -14.13 2.86
CA VAL A 22 -22.52 -14.06 2.18
C VAL A 22 -21.38 -14.25 3.18
N ARG A 23 -21.39 -13.58 4.33
CA ARG A 23 -20.39 -13.73 5.39
C ARG A 23 -20.28 -15.18 5.92
N ARG A 24 -21.39 -15.93 5.95
CA ARG A 24 -21.41 -17.33 6.42
C ARG A 24 -21.02 -18.32 5.33
N THR A 25 -21.33 -18.03 4.06
CA THR A 25 -21.12 -18.93 2.93
C THR A 25 -19.86 -18.60 2.12
N ALA A 26 -19.28 -17.42 2.30
CA ALA A 26 -18.05 -17.05 1.61
C ALA A 26 -16.93 -18.02 1.99
N PRO A 27 -16.24 -18.62 1.01
CA PRO A 27 -15.11 -19.49 1.28
C PRO A 27 -14.00 -18.70 2.00
N ARG A 28 -13.46 -19.30 3.04
CA ARG A 28 -12.31 -18.73 3.76
C ARG A 28 -11.04 -19.31 3.14
N PHE A 29 -10.35 -18.50 2.38
CA PHE A 29 -9.05 -18.89 1.84
C PHE A 29 -7.97 -18.69 2.89
N ALA A 30 -7.02 -19.63 2.93
CA ALA A 30 -5.79 -19.47 3.70
C ALA A 30 -4.91 -18.37 3.06
N GLY A 31 -3.96 -17.86 3.81
CA GLY A 31 -2.88 -17.06 3.25
C GLY A 31 -2.02 -17.87 2.29
N ALA A 32 -1.20 -17.22 1.50
CA ALA A 32 -0.27 -17.84 0.59
C ALA A 32 0.76 -18.70 1.37
N SER A 33 1.28 -19.72 0.72
CA SER A 33 2.37 -20.55 1.24
C SER A 33 3.74 -19.95 0.91
N GLY A 34 4.76 -20.33 1.66
CA GLY A 34 6.15 -19.91 1.43
C GLY A 34 6.65 -18.89 2.45
N GLU A 35 7.86 -18.40 2.22
CA GLU A 35 8.53 -17.43 3.09
C GLU A 35 7.91 -16.02 2.93
N ASP A 36 7.82 -15.31 4.05
CA ASP A 36 7.31 -13.93 4.08
C ASP A 36 8.34 -12.88 3.60
N ALA A 37 9.46 -13.33 3.07
CA ALA A 37 10.52 -12.50 2.52
C ALA A 37 11.23 -13.22 1.39
N GLY A 38 11.84 -12.44 0.50
CA GLY A 38 12.61 -13.00 -0.61
C GLY A 38 13.36 -11.91 -1.38
N VAL A 39 14.09 -12.35 -2.39
CA VAL A 39 14.80 -11.48 -3.32
C VAL A 39 14.34 -11.83 -4.73
N CYS A 40 14.00 -10.83 -5.51
CA CYS A 40 13.68 -10.98 -6.93
C CYS A 40 14.88 -10.58 -7.76
N ASP A 41 15.32 -11.53 -8.54
CA ASP A 41 16.49 -11.45 -9.39
C ASP A 41 16.05 -11.58 -10.86
N VAL A 42 16.12 -10.49 -11.61
CA VAL A 42 15.94 -10.49 -13.09
C VAL A 42 17.27 -10.17 -13.77
N ALA A 43 18.15 -9.48 -13.08
CA ALA A 43 19.54 -9.34 -13.41
C ALA A 43 20.32 -10.24 -12.46
N VAL A 44 21.33 -10.93 -12.94
CA VAL A 44 22.21 -11.69 -12.07
C VAL A 44 22.67 -10.76 -10.95
N CYS A 45 22.21 -10.99 -9.73
CA CYS A 45 22.73 -10.34 -8.55
C CYS A 45 24.14 -10.92 -8.34
N ASP A 46 25.13 -10.42 -9.03
CA ASP A 46 26.53 -10.84 -8.93
C ASP A 46 27.09 -10.54 -7.52
N GLY A 47 26.58 -11.25 -6.51
CA GLY A 47 27.07 -11.17 -5.14
C GLY A 47 26.77 -9.88 -4.38
N ASP A 48 26.18 -8.89 -5.02
CA ASP A 48 25.84 -7.61 -4.39
C ASP A 48 24.54 -7.70 -3.57
N ALA A 49 24.53 -6.98 -2.44
CA ALA A 49 23.31 -6.83 -1.65
C ALA A 49 22.18 -6.21 -2.50
N PRO A 50 20.91 -6.56 -2.25
CA PRO A 50 19.77 -6.01 -2.99
C PRO A 50 19.80 -4.47 -2.92
N ARG A 51 19.66 -3.82 -4.08
CA ARG A 51 19.73 -2.35 -4.19
C ARG A 51 18.46 -1.66 -3.75
N LEU A 52 17.33 -2.39 -3.75
CA LEU A 52 16.05 -1.91 -3.26
C LEU A 52 15.45 -2.92 -2.29
N ARG A 53 14.85 -2.40 -1.23
CA ARG A 53 14.11 -3.18 -0.23
C ARG A 53 12.70 -2.64 -0.11
N ILE A 54 11.70 -3.50 -0.26
CA ILE A 54 10.29 -3.14 -0.10
C ILE A 54 9.66 -3.91 1.05
N LEU A 55 8.83 -3.22 1.82
CA LEU A 55 7.97 -3.80 2.83
C LEU A 55 6.51 -3.72 2.36
N ALA A 56 5.77 -4.80 2.43
CA ALA A 56 4.31 -4.77 2.39
C ALA A 56 3.77 -5.10 3.78
N ILE A 57 2.91 -4.26 4.33
CA ILE A 57 2.31 -4.48 5.65
C ILE A 57 0.80 -4.27 5.58
N GLY A 58 0.02 -5.17 6.19
CA GLY A 58 -1.42 -5.01 6.16
C GLY A 58 -2.27 -6.24 6.40
N ASP A 59 -3.37 -6.30 5.68
CA ASP A 59 -4.45 -7.27 5.87
C ASP A 59 -4.26 -8.58 5.06
N SER A 60 -5.38 -9.18 4.67
CA SER A 60 -5.42 -10.43 3.92
C SER A 60 -4.79 -10.36 2.54
N ILE A 61 -4.72 -9.18 1.92
CA ILE A 61 -4.07 -8.99 0.61
C ILE A 61 -2.57 -9.18 0.77
N VAL A 62 -2.00 -8.59 1.83
CA VAL A 62 -0.58 -8.75 2.15
C VAL A 62 -0.26 -10.17 2.62
N ALA A 63 -1.18 -10.81 3.36
CA ALA A 63 -1.06 -12.23 3.72
C ALA A 63 -1.23 -13.19 2.53
N GLY A 64 -1.39 -12.66 1.32
CA GLY A 64 -1.46 -13.45 0.09
C GLY A 64 -2.74 -14.29 -0.07
N VAL A 65 -3.86 -13.88 0.55
CA VAL A 65 -5.13 -14.59 0.38
C VAL A 65 -5.54 -14.57 -1.09
N GLY A 66 -5.70 -15.77 -1.67
CA GLY A 66 -5.99 -15.96 -3.09
C GLY A 66 -4.76 -16.14 -3.98
N ALA A 67 -3.56 -15.95 -3.46
CA ALA A 67 -2.31 -16.32 -4.13
C ALA A 67 -1.87 -17.72 -3.71
N GLY A 68 -1.20 -18.46 -4.60
CA GLY A 68 -0.67 -19.78 -4.27
C GLY A 68 0.57 -19.70 -3.38
N THR A 69 1.42 -18.73 -3.61
CA THR A 69 2.68 -18.51 -2.89
C THR A 69 2.89 -17.05 -2.53
N MET A 70 3.66 -16.77 -1.47
CA MET A 70 4.01 -15.42 -1.05
C MET A 70 4.84 -14.68 -2.12
N ASP A 71 5.65 -15.40 -2.87
CA ASP A 71 6.40 -14.88 -4.01
C ASP A 71 5.49 -14.42 -5.19
N GLY A 72 4.29 -15.00 -5.31
CA GLY A 72 3.23 -14.57 -6.24
C GLY A 72 2.23 -13.59 -5.64
N ALA A 73 2.26 -13.34 -4.33
CA ALA A 73 1.40 -12.39 -3.63
C ALA A 73 1.87 -10.94 -3.82
N LEU A 74 1.20 -9.99 -3.17
CA LEU A 74 1.41 -8.55 -3.37
C LEU A 74 2.89 -8.13 -3.28
N ALA A 75 3.59 -8.53 -2.22
CA ALA A 75 4.99 -8.13 -2.00
C ALA A 75 5.92 -8.71 -3.07
N GLY A 76 5.89 -10.04 -3.27
CA GLY A 76 6.73 -10.72 -4.25
C GLY A 76 6.44 -10.29 -5.68
N ALA A 77 5.15 -10.16 -6.06
CA ALA A 77 4.76 -9.68 -7.39
C ALA A 77 5.22 -8.23 -7.65
N THR A 78 5.11 -7.36 -6.64
CA THR A 78 5.59 -5.97 -6.72
C THR A 78 7.11 -5.94 -6.88
N ALA A 79 7.84 -6.72 -6.10
CA ALA A 79 9.30 -6.83 -6.22
C ALA A 79 9.73 -7.32 -7.60
N LYS A 80 9.06 -8.33 -8.15
CA LYS A 80 9.31 -8.83 -9.52
C LYS A 80 9.06 -7.75 -10.58
N ALA A 81 7.98 -6.98 -10.43
CA ALA A 81 7.67 -5.90 -11.37
C ALA A 81 8.71 -4.79 -11.32
N LEU A 82 9.13 -4.39 -10.12
CA LEU A 82 10.19 -3.39 -9.91
C LEU A 82 11.53 -3.88 -10.43
N SER A 83 11.91 -5.11 -10.11
CA SER A 83 13.17 -5.71 -10.56
C SER A 83 13.28 -5.71 -12.08
N ARG A 84 12.22 -6.11 -12.78
CA ARG A 84 12.17 -6.08 -14.25
C ARG A 84 12.24 -4.66 -14.83
N ARG A 85 11.53 -3.72 -14.20
CA ARG A 85 11.43 -2.34 -14.70
C ARG A 85 12.72 -1.55 -14.50
N LEU A 86 13.38 -1.77 -13.37
CA LEU A 86 14.58 -1.04 -12.95
C LEU A 86 15.88 -1.80 -13.26
N VAL A 87 15.77 -3.04 -13.74
CA VAL A 87 16.90 -3.95 -13.99
C VAL A 87 17.82 -4.01 -12.76
N THR A 88 17.22 -4.33 -11.59
CA THR A 88 17.93 -4.33 -10.31
C THR A 88 17.41 -5.42 -9.39
N CYS A 89 18.22 -5.83 -8.41
CA CYS A 89 17.82 -6.75 -7.37
C CYS A 89 16.92 -6.06 -6.35
N VAL A 90 15.76 -6.65 -6.10
CA VAL A 90 14.76 -6.12 -5.15
C VAL A 90 14.50 -7.16 -4.08
N ALA A 91 14.84 -6.85 -2.84
CA ALA A 91 14.41 -7.62 -1.69
C ALA A 91 12.99 -7.20 -1.30
N TRP A 92 12.19 -8.13 -0.83
CA TRP A 92 10.85 -7.87 -0.36
C TRP A 92 10.57 -8.59 0.95
N ARG A 93 9.69 -7.99 1.75
CA ARG A 93 9.14 -8.57 2.97
C ARG A 93 7.64 -8.29 3.03
N ALA A 94 6.88 -9.27 3.50
CA ALA A 94 5.45 -9.15 3.76
C ALA A 94 5.20 -9.35 5.26
N SER A 95 4.42 -8.45 5.86
CA SER A 95 3.89 -8.59 7.21
C SER A 95 2.38 -8.47 7.14
N GLY A 96 1.70 -9.54 6.80
CA GLY A 96 0.26 -9.58 6.54
C GLY A 96 -0.50 -10.48 7.50
N ARG A 97 -1.74 -10.07 7.86
CA ARG A 97 -2.61 -10.90 8.68
C ARG A 97 -4.07 -10.80 8.23
N ILE A 98 -4.69 -11.96 8.02
CA ILE A 98 -6.11 -12.06 7.63
C ILE A 98 -6.98 -11.40 8.70
N GLY A 99 -7.82 -10.46 8.27
CA GLY A 99 -8.74 -9.74 9.14
C GLY A 99 -8.11 -8.55 9.90
N ALA A 100 -6.85 -8.21 9.63
CA ALA A 100 -6.23 -7.06 10.28
C ALA A 100 -6.91 -5.75 9.88
N GLY A 101 -7.24 -4.92 10.85
CA GLY A 101 -7.57 -3.51 10.70
C GLY A 101 -6.40 -2.63 11.15
N VAL A 102 -6.57 -1.31 11.10
CA VAL A 102 -5.53 -0.33 11.41
C VAL A 102 -4.96 -0.52 12.83
N VAL A 103 -5.80 -0.82 13.82
CA VAL A 103 -5.36 -1.05 15.19
C VAL A 103 -4.48 -2.30 15.30
N SER A 104 -4.86 -3.39 14.62
CA SER A 104 -4.06 -4.62 14.59
C SER A 104 -2.74 -4.41 13.86
N LEU A 105 -2.74 -3.63 12.78
CA LEU A 105 -1.54 -3.29 12.04
C LEU A 105 -0.55 -2.57 12.95
N HIS A 106 -0.99 -1.53 13.65
CA HIS A 106 -0.16 -0.75 14.56
C HIS A 106 0.35 -1.57 15.75
N SER A 107 -0.55 -2.29 16.45
CA SER A 107 -0.21 -2.93 17.73
C SER A 107 0.44 -4.32 17.59
N GLN A 108 0.25 -5.02 16.46
CA GLN A 108 0.65 -6.42 16.34
C GLN A 108 1.59 -6.68 15.15
N LEU A 109 1.38 -6.04 14.01
CA LEU A 109 2.21 -6.27 12.82
C LEU A 109 3.45 -5.39 12.82
N LEU A 110 3.29 -4.10 13.07
CA LEU A 110 4.40 -3.15 13.07
C LEU A 110 5.54 -3.51 14.04
N PRO A 111 5.29 -3.97 15.27
CA PRO A 111 6.36 -4.42 16.18
C PRO A 111 7.14 -5.64 15.67
N GLN A 112 6.56 -6.45 14.78
CA GLN A 112 7.21 -7.64 14.22
C GLN A 112 8.04 -7.33 12.97
N VAL A 113 7.91 -6.15 12.39
CA VAL A 113 8.74 -5.73 11.26
C VAL A 113 10.17 -5.58 11.75
N PRO A 114 11.15 -6.24 11.12
CA PRO A 114 12.56 -6.07 11.47
C PRO A 114 13.01 -4.61 11.34
N ASP A 115 13.97 -4.24 12.15
CA ASP A 115 14.59 -2.93 12.13
C ASP A 115 15.64 -2.88 11.00
N GLU A 116 15.12 -2.81 9.78
CA GLU A 116 15.89 -2.78 8.53
C GLU A 116 15.48 -1.54 7.74
N ALA A 117 16.40 -1.05 6.91
CA ALA A 117 16.08 0.02 5.97
C ALA A 117 15.18 -0.50 4.84
N TYR A 118 14.10 0.23 4.55
CA TYR A 118 13.23 -0.01 3.41
C TYR A 118 13.16 1.23 2.53
N ASP A 119 13.29 1.05 1.22
CA ASP A 119 13.19 2.14 0.25
C ASP A 119 11.72 2.47 -0.08
N ALA A 120 10.84 1.49 0.07
CA ALA A 120 9.41 1.69 -0.12
C ALA A 120 8.58 0.80 0.82
N VAL A 121 7.45 1.35 1.27
CA VAL A 121 6.48 0.62 2.10
C VAL A 121 5.11 0.66 1.45
N VAL A 122 4.50 -0.50 1.26
CA VAL A 122 3.13 -0.66 0.77
C VAL A 122 2.23 -1.01 1.95
N VAL A 123 1.26 -0.15 2.25
CA VAL A 123 0.29 -0.36 3.32
C VAL A 123 -1.06 -0.74 2.72
N SER A 124 -1.60 -1.90 3.09
CA SER A 124 -2.93 -2.36 2.68
C SER A 124 -3.80 -2.62 3.91
N VAL A 125 -4.70 -1.69 4.22
CA VAL A 125 -5.59 -1.77 5.38
C VAL A 125 -6.86 -0.95 5.13
N GLY A 126 -7.96 -1.28 5.82
CA GLY A 126 -9.18 -0.47 5.83
C GLY A 126 -10.45 -1.25 5.54
N VAL A 127 -10.45 -2.26 4.68
CA VAL A 127 -11.65 -3.05 4.37
C VAL A 127 -12.23 -3.69 5.63
N ASN A 128 -11.40 -4.21 6.51
CA ASN A 128 -11.82 -4.82 7.77
C ASN A 128 -12.39 -3.79 8.75
N ASP A 129 -11.84 -2.58 8.75
CA ASP A 129 -12.32 -1.48 9.58
C ASP A 129 -13.71 -0.99 9.13
N ILE A 130 -13.93 -0.88 7.81
CA ILE A 130 -15.22 -0.52 7.22
C ILE A 130 -16.26 -1.59 7.55
N THR A 131 -15.93 -2.86 7.38
CA THR A 131 -16.85 -3.98 7.68
C THR A 131 -17.08 -4.14 9.18
N GLY A 132 -16.15 -3.69 10.02
CA GLY A 132 -16.26 -3.59 11.47
C GLY A 132 -17.07 -2.38 11.96
N LEU A 133 -17.59 -1.54 11.04
CA LEU A 133 -18.35 -0.32 11.32
C LEU A 133 -17.59 0.69 12.21
N HIS A 134 -16.30 0.77 12.05
CA HIS A 134 -15.48 1.76 12.76
C HIS A 134 -15.83 3.18 12.29
N ARG A 135 -15.84 4.12 13.23
CA ARG A 135 -16.11 5.54 12.91
C ARG A 135 -14.95 6.12 12.10
N SER A 136 -15.26 6.75 10.97
CA SER A 136 -14.25 7.29 10.03
C SER A 136 -13.22 8.23 10.67
N GLY A 137 -13.65 9.11 11.59
CA GLY A 137 -12.73 10.03 12.28
C GLY A 137 -11.70 9.28 13.13
N ARG A 138 -12.15 8.33 13.96
CA ARG A 138 -11.25 7.52 14.79
C ARG A 138 -10.34 6.62 13.95
N TRP A 139 -10.84 6.10 12.83
CA TRP A 139 -10.04 5.33 11.90
C TRP A 139 -8.92 6.17 11.28
N ALA A 140 -9.23 7.41 10.85
CA ALA A 140 -8.23 8.33 10.29
C ALA A 140 -7.13 8.71 11.30
N GLU A 141 -7.50 8.96 12.56
CA GLU A 141 -6.56 9.19 13.67
C GLU A 141 -5.63 7.98 13.85
N SER A 142 -6.20 6.78 14.01
CA SER A 142 -5.42 5.55 14.18
C SER A 142 -4.53 5.23 12.99
N LEU A 143 -4.97 5.55 11.77
CA LEU A 143 -4.14 5.40 10.57
C LEU A 143 -2.97 6.39 10.59
N GLY A 144 -3.22 7.65 10.95
CA GLY A 144 -2.17 8.66 11.12
C GLY A 144 -1.10 8.22 12.11
N GLU A 145 -1.50 7.82 13.31
CA GLU A 145 -0.59 7.28 14.34
C GLU A 145 0.22 6.08 13.83
N CYS A 146 -0.44 5.17 13.11
CA CYS A 146 0.21 3.98 12.55
C CYS A 146 1.25 4.36 11.48
N LEU A 147 0.92 5.30 10.58
CA LEU A 147 1.84 5.76 9.54
C LEU A 147 3.03 6.52 10.12
N ASP A 148 2.81 7.31 11.17
CA ASP A 148 3.90 8.02 11.85
C ASP A 148 4.84 7.05 12.58
N ALA A 149 4.29 6.05 13.27
CA ALA A 149 5.08 4.98 13.88
C ALA A 149 5.84 4.15 12.84
N LEU A 150 5.22 3.88 11.69
CA LEU A 150 5.85 3.18 10.59
C LEU A 150 7.02 3.99 10.00
N ARG A 151 6.84 5.30 9.79
CA ARG A 151 7.91 6.20 9.36
C ARG A 151 9.09 6.16 10.33
N GLN A 152 8.83 6.35 11.62
CA GLN A 152 9.89 6.31 12.65
C GLN A 152 10.67 5.00 12.64
N ARG A 153 10.03 3.88 12.32
CA ARG A 153 10.68 2.58 12.28
C ARG A 153 11.52 2.36 11.02
N VAL A 154 11.14 2.95 9.89
CA VAL A 154 11.83 2.78 8.60
C VAL A 154 12.78 3.92 8.26
N ASP A 155 12.63 5.11 8.87
CA ASP A 155 13.46 6.30 8.64
C ASP A 155 14.87 6.24 9.29
N GLY A 156 15.23 5.14 9.94
CA GLY A 156 16.55 4.97 10.57
C GLY A 156 17.74 4.99 9.59
N GLN A 157 17.52 5.21 8.29
CA GLN A 157 18.54 5.15 7.24
C GLN A 157 18.36 6.27 6.19
N PRO A 158 19.40 6.71 5.49
CA PRO A 158 19.34 7.77 4.49
C PRO A 158 18.54 7.33 3.25
N GLY A 159 17.34 7.78 3.15
CA GLY A 159 16.41 7.56 2.04
C GLY A 159 15.00 7.62 2.57
N ASN A 160 14.26 8.72 2.32
CA ASN A 160 12.91 8.88 2.82
C ASN A 160 12.00 7.84 2.13
N PRO A 161 11.53 6.77 2.80
CA PRO A 161 10.78 5.71 2.14
C PRO A 161 9.46 6.24 1.59
N VAL A 162 9.12 5.86 0.37
CA VAL A 162 7.83 6.20 -0.21
C VAL A 162 6.77 5.25 0.34
N ILE A 163 5.86 5.78 1.15
CA ILE A 163 4.73 5.01 1.69
C ILE A 163 3.55 5.11 0.72
N PHE A 164 3.16 3.97 0.14
CA PHE A 164 1.97 3.86 -0.69
C PHE A 164 0.79 3.37 0.15
N ASP A 165 -0.19 4.21 0.34
CA ASP A 165 -1.47 3.85 0.94
C ASP A 165 -2.61 3.85 -0.10
N ALA A 166 -3.77 3.33 0.26
CA ALA A 166 -4.93 3.29 -0.64
C ALA A 166 -5.39 4.68 -1.08
N ALA A 167 -5.25 5.70 -0.23
CA ALA A 167 -5.61 7.08 -0.55
C ALA A 167 -4.63 7.71 -1.57
N LEU A 168 -3.36 7.33 -1.51
CA LEU A 168 -2.36 7.72 -2.51
C LEU A 168 -2.66 7.07 -3.86
N CYS A 169 -3.11 5.80 -3.87
CA CYS A 169 -3.54 5.10 -5.07
C CYS A 169 -4.75 5.78 -5.73
N GLU A 170 -5.76 6.20 -4.96
CA GLU A 170 -6.91 6.94 -5.49
C GLU A 170 -6.48 8.29 -6.10
N ARG A 171 -5.56 9.00 -5.45
CA ARG A 171 -4.98 10.24 -5.97
C ARG A 171 -4.18 10.04 -7.25
N TRP A 172 -3.50 8.91 -7.38
CA TRP A 172 -2.72 8.55 -8.56
C TRP A 172 -3.63 8.14 -9.73
N LEU A 173 -4.70 7.39 -9.45
CA LEU A 173 -5.71 7.00 -10.42
C LEU A 173 -6.59 8.16 -10.87
N ALA A 174 -6.78 9.20 -10.05
CA ALA A 174 -7.48 10.42 -10.39
C ALA A 174 -6.70 11.32 -11.37
N GLY A 175 -5.46 11.00 -11.70
CA GLY A 175 -4.59 11.78 -12.58
C GLY A 175 -4.02 13.04 -11.89
N PRO A 176 -3.01 13.66 -12.49
CA PRO A 176 -2.47 14.90 -11.98
C PRO A 176 -3.55 16.00 -12.01
N PRO A 177 -3.60 16.90 -11.02
CA PRO A 177 -4.53 18.03 -11.05
C PRO A 177 -4.31 18.82 -12.35
N PRO A 178 -5.38 19.31 -13.00
CA PRO A 178 -5.28 20.06 -14.24
C PRO A 178 -4.30 21.21 -14.05
N GLY A 179 -3.30 21.29 -14.94
CA GLY A 179 -2.05 22.01 -14.85
C GLY A 179 -2.11 23.39 -14.23
N ARG A 180 -1.26 23.61 -13.26
CA ARG A 180 -0.58 24.90 -13.17
C ARG A 180 0.40 24.95 -14.33
N SER A 181 0.07 25.75 -15.34
CA SER A 181 1.01 26.16 -16.37
C SER A 181 2.22 26.77 -15.67
N GLN A 182 3.34 26.08 -15.68
CA GLN A 182 4.62 26.69 -15.37
C GLN A 182 4.88 27.69 -16.50
N GLY A 183 4.66 28.98 -16.20
CA GLY A 183 5.14 30.06 -17.03
C GLY A 183 6.66 29.96 -17.10
N GLY A 184 7.16 29.40 -18.18
CA GLY A 184 8.57 29.45 -18.50
C GLY A 184 9.01 30.91 -18.65
N PRO A 185 10.22 31.26 -18.23
CA PRO A 185 10.77 32.59 -18.44
C PRO A 185 10.89 32.83 -19.95
N ALA A 186 10.42 33.98 -20.40
CA ALA A 186 10.53 34.42 -21.78
C ALA A 186 12.02 34.48 -22.18
N PRO A 187 12.38 34.08 -23.41
CA PRO A 187 13.75 34.25 -23.90
C PRO A 187 14.05 35.74 -24.04
N SER A 188 15.04 36.22 -23.30
CA SER A 188 15.60 37.55 -23.43
C SER A 188 16.22 37.67 -24.83
N GLY A 189 15.60 38.52 -25.66
CA GLY A 189 16.14 38.87 -26.97
C GLY A 189 17.49 39.58 -26.83
N GLY A 190 18.54 38.93 -27.26
CA GLY A 190 19.84 39.53 -27.49
C GLY A 190 19.77 40.36 -28.77
N SER A 191 19.87 41.70 -28.64
CA SER A 191 20.10 42.59 -29.77
C SER A 191 21.59 42.54 -30.12
N GLU A 192 21.90 41.86 -31.22
CA GLU A 192 23.16 42.13 -31.91
C GLU A 192 23.10 43.52 -32.53
N ARG A 193 24.03 44.40 -32.15
CA ARG A 193 24.43 45.57 -32.92
C ARG A 193 25.80 45.33 -33.43
N SER A 194 25.87 45.44 -34.74
CA SER A 194 27.06 45.56 -35.58
C SER A 194 27.97 46.70 -35.15
N GLU A 195 29.24 46.47 -35.13
CA GLU A 195 30.31 47.25 -35.72
C GLU A 195 31.59 46.38 -35.80
#